data_c89eba7e8e1f69eba1ee3be63165c903
#
_entry.id   c89eba7e8e1f69eba1ee3be63165c903
#
_cell.length_a   1.000
_cell.length_b   1.000
_cell.length_c   1.000
_cell.angle_alpha   90.00
_cell.angle_beta   90.00
_cell.angle_gamma   90.00
#
_symmetry.space_group_name_H-M   'P 1'
#
loop_
_entity.id
_entity.type
_entity.pdbx_description
1 polymer ?
#
loop_
_entity_poly.entity_id
_entity_poly.type
_entity_poly.pdbx_seq_one_letter_code
_entity_poly.pdbx_strand_id
1 'polypeptide(L)'
;MTKDIITNLEVIKQSVAWADKYEKDSFPREVFKNYRRKLRRIGEALSENCSAAAYGESQVGKSYLMSSLLSTPDAPFVIENNGVRYSFIDEINPSGGNNTKQESTGVITRFTIRQSNKKMADYVKITNLSVVDIILLLADSYYNDVKINTDSVMLNTDIDNSLSQMKELWSGKSPAHNIITEDDIRDICDYLNDIIGNNAANICKSNFCKIIAPIISYVASDNWVNIFGLIWNNNPELNRLFSTLINEYKKLDFSTEVYVPFDAVLRDKGTLLKIDWLDSVCGICLLYTSDAADDG
;
A
#
# COMPACT_ATOMS: atom_id res chain seq x y z
N MET A 1 13.32 -23.68 -7.89
CA MET A 1 11.97 -23.11 -7.61
C MET A 1 11.86 -21.65 -8.00
N THR A 2 12.55 -20.69 -7.38
CA THR A 2 12.46 -19.25 -7.73
C THR A 2 12.85 -18.97 -9.19
N LYS A 3 13.91 -19.62 -9.70
CA LYS A 3 14.37 -19.48 -11.09
C LYS A 3 13.32 -19.97 -12.09
N ASP A 4 12.63 -21.05 -11.78
CA ASP A 4 11.58 -21.60 -12.64
C ASP A 4 10.36 -20.67 -12.71
N ILE A 5 10.01 -20.03 -11.58
CA ILE A 5 8.92 -19.06 -11.51
C ILE A 5 9.24 -17.84 -12.37
N ILE A 6 10.46 -17.29 -12.26
CA ILE A 6 10.90 -16.15 -13.07
C ILE A 6 10.87 -16.52 -14.56
N THR A 7 11.37 -17.71 -14.91
CA THR A 7 11.36 -18.19 -16.29
C THR A 7 9.94 -18.34 -16.83
N ASN A 8 9.05 -18.96 -16.07
CA ASN A 8 7.65 -19.12 -16.45
C ASN A 8 6.91 -17.80 -16.58
N LEU A 9 7.19 -16.83 -15.68
CA LEU A 9 6.64 -15.49 -15.76
C LEU A 9 7.05 -14.79 -17.07
N GLU A 10 8.31 -14.92 -17.48
CA GLU A 10 8.81 -14.34 -18.72
C GLU A 10 8.17 -15.00 -19.94
N VAL A 11 8.04 -16.32 -19.95
CA VAL A 11 7.33 -17.06 -21.03
C VAL A 11 5.88 -16.57 -21.16
N ILE A 12 5.17 -16.38 -20.06
CA ILE A 12 3.80 -15.87 -20.08
C ILE A 12 3.74 -14.44 -20.62
N LYS A 13 4.65 -13.56 -20.20
CA LYS A 13 4.73 -12.19 -20.73
C LYS A 13 4.91 -12.17 -22.24
N GLN A 14 5.87 -12.97 -22.74
CA GLN A 14 6.15 -13.06 -24.16
C GLN A 14 4.96 -13.66 -24.94
N SER A 15 4.28 -14.67 -24.38
CA SER A 15 3.10 -15.28 -24.99
C SER A 15 1.94 -14.29 -25.12
N VAL A 16 1.69 -13.49 -24.08
CA VAL A 16 0.66 -12.44 -24.12
C VAL A 16 1.01 -11.36 -25.14
N ALA A 17 2.26 -10.90 -25.15
CA ALA A 17 2.72 -9.88 -26.09
C ALA A 17 2.65 -10.38 -27.55
N TRP A 18 3.00 -11.66 -27.79
CA TRP A 18 2.86 -12.27 -29.10
C TRP A 18 1.39 -12.34 -29.53
N ALA A 19 0.50 -12.79 -28.64
CA ALA A 19 -0.92 -12.90 -28.94
C ALA A 19 -1.56 -11.52 -29.21
N ASP A 20 -1.17 -10.49 -28.51
CA ASP A 20 -1.64 -9.12 -28.75
C ASP A 20 -1.25 -8.62 -30.16
N LYS A 21 -0.12 -9.10 -30.69
CA LYS A 21 0.38 -8.71 -32.00
C LYS A 21 -0.19 -9.53 -33.15
N TYR A 22 -0.36 -10.83 -32.97
CA TYR A 22 -0.59 -11.76 -34.06
C TYR A 22 -1.91 -12.52 -33.96
N GLU A 23 -2.47 -12.71 -32.77
CA GLU A 23 -3.61 -13.60 -32.55
C GLU A 23 -4.65 -12.88 -31.66
N LYS A 24 -5.66 -12.27 -32.34
CA LYS A 24 -6.59 -11.39 -31.61
C LYS A 24 -7.73 -12.09 -30.88
N ASP A 25 -8.23 -13.22 -31.42
CA ASP A 25 -9.53 -13.74 -30.98
C ASP A 25 -9.49 -15.10 -30.27
N SER A 26 -8.53 -15.98 -30.61
CA SER A 26 -8.49 -17.37 -30.10
C SER A 26 -7.60 -17.55 -28.87
N PHE A 27 -6.69 -16.62 -28.59
CA PHE A 27 -5.76 -16.76 -27.46
C PHE A 27 -6.45 -16.43 -26.13
N PRO A 28 -6.40 -17.28 -25.10
CA PRO A 28 -7.08 -17.09 -23.83
C PRO A 28 -6.35 -16.06 -22.93
N ARG A 29 -6.28 -14.80 -23.35
CA ARG A 29 -5.53 -13.71 -22.72
C ARG A 29 -5.82 -13.57 -21.23
N GLU A 30 -7.06 -13.61 -20.82
CA GLU A 30 -7.47 -13.42 -19.43
C GLU A 30 -6.91 -14.54 -18.52
N VAL A 31 -6.88 -15.76 -19.02
CA VAL A 31 -6.29 -16.90 -18.28
C VAL A 31 -4.78 -16.69 -18.09
N PHE A 32 -4.07 -16.27 -19.14
CA PHE A 32 -2.64 -16.02 -19.08
C PHE A 32 -2.30 -14.79 -18.22
N LYS A 33 -3.10 -13.73 -18.28
CA LYS A 33 -2.97 -12.57 -17.38
C LYS A 33 -3.16 -12.97 -15.91
N ASN A 34 -4.12 -13.84 -15.61
CA ASN A 34 -4.30 -14.35 -14.25
C ASN A 34 -3.11 -15.21 -13.78
N TYR A 35 -2.55 -16.07 -14.65
CA TYR A 35 -1.33 -16.81 -14.30
C TYR A 35 -0.15 -15.87 -14.09
N ARG A 36 0.01 -14.84 -14.91
CA ARG A 36 1.05 -13.80 -14.74
C ARG A 36 0.97 -13.16 -13.36
N ARG A 37 -0.23 -12.73 -12.95
CA ARG A 37 -0.47 -12.12 -11.64
C ARG A 37 -0.13 -13.07 -10.49
N LYS A 38 -0.60 -14.30 -10.55
CA LYS A 38 -0.30 -15.34 -9.54
C LYS A 38 1.21 -15.60 -9.44
N LEU A 39 1.89 -15.78 -10.56
CA LEU A 39 3.34 -16.01 -10.58
C LEU A 39 4.13 -14.79 -10.10
N ARG A 40 3.68 -13.56 -10.40
CA ARG A 40 4.28 -12.34 -9.87
C ARG A 40 4.23 -12.35 -8.33
N ARG A 41 3.04 -12.53 -7.74
CA ARG A 41 2.86 -12.57 -6.28
C ARG A 41 3.68 -13.67 -5.60
N ILE A 42 3.73 -14.85 -6.20
CA ILE A 42 4.56 -15.95 -5.69
C ILE A 42 6.05 -15.60 -5.80
N GLY A 43 6.47 -15.00 -6.90
CA GLY A 43 7.85 -14.55 -7.11
C GLY A 43 8.28 -13.50 -6.10
N GLU A 44 7.43 -12.51 -5.83
CA GLU A 44 7.63 -11.47 -4.82
C GLU A 44 7.75 -12.09 -3.43
N ALA A 45 6.80 -12.97 -3.05
CA ALA A 45 6.84 -13.65 -1.75
C ALA A 45 8.10 -14.53 -1.57
N LEU A 46 8.57 -15.20 -2.62
CA LEU A 46 9.78 -16.01 -2.59
C LEU A 46 11.08 -15.19 -2.61
N SER A 47 11.02 -13.94 -3.06
CA SER A 47 12.16 -13.02 -3.02
C SER A 47 12.39 -12.46 -1.61
N GLU A 48 11.36 -12.46 -0.77
CA GLU A 48 11.46 -12.04 0.61
C GLU A 48 12.19 -13.08 1.47
N ASN A 49 12.92 -12.59 2.46
CA ASN A 49 13.57 -13.49 3.42
C ASN A 49 12.55 -14.04 4.41
N CYS A 50 12.78 -15.26 4.85
CA CYS A 50 12.04 -15.81 5.99
C CYS A 50 12.15 -14.85 7.19
N SER A 51 11.02 -14.46 7.74
CA SER A 51 10.94 -13.56 8.87
C SER A 51 9.90 -14.07 9.87
N ALA A 52 10.14 -13.82 11.16
CA ALA A 52 9.14 -14.00 12.20
C ALA A 52 8.47 -12.64 12.45
N ALA A 53 7.15 -12.65 12.56
CA ALA A 53 6.35 -11.44 12.82
C ALA A 53 5.51 -11.65 14.09
N ALA A 54 5.46 -10.61 14.95
CA ALA A 54 4.49 -10.55 16.03
C ALA A 54 3.23 -9.86 15.50
N TYR A 55 2.12 -10.58 15.51
CA TYR A 55 0.81 -10.10 15.10
C TYR A 55 -0.18 -10.16 16.27
N GLY A 56 -1.14 -9.25 16.32
CA GLY A 56 -2.18 -9.20 17.35
C GLY A 56 -2.72 -7.77 17.52
N GLU A 57 -3.75 -7.64 18.36
CA GLU A 57 -4.39 -6.37 18.68
C GLU A 57 -3.41 -5.31 19.20
N SER A 58 -3.83 -4.05 19.20
CA SER A 58 -3.04 -2.96 19.76
C SER A 58 -2.81 -3.18 21.26
N GLN A 59 -1.68 -2.69 21.77
CA GLN A 59 -1.31 -2.69 23.21
C GLN A 59 -1.20 -4.06 23.89
N VAL A 60 -1.27 -5.18 23.20
CA VAL A 60 -1.10 -6.53 23.79
C VAL A 60 0.35 -6.91 24.11
N GLY A 61 1.29 -5.98 23.95
CA GLY A 61 2.70 -6.22 24.33
C GLY A 61 3.59 -6.75 23.21
N LYS A 62 3.19 -6.64 21.94
CA LYS A 62 4.01 -7.09 20.77
C LYS A 62 5.44 -6.53 20.78
N SER A 63 5.57 -5.23 20.98
CA SER A 63 6.89 -4.56 21.01
C SER A 63 7.74 -5.02 22.20
N TYR A 64 7.11 -5.23 23.36
CA TYR A 64 7.79 -5.78 24.53
C TYR A 64 8.27 -7.21 24.28
N LEU A 65 7.44 -8.06 23.69
CA LEU A 65 7.82 -9.43 23.31
C LEU A 65 9.02 -9.42 22.36
N MET A 66 8.99 -8.59 21.31
CA MET A 66 10.10 -8.48 20.37
C MET A 66 11.37 -7.97 21.03
N SER A 67 11.26 -6.95 21.89
CA SER A 67 12.40 -6.47 22.68
C SER A 67 12.98 -7.57 23.57
N SER A 68 12.14 -8.34 24.24
CA SER A 68 12.57 -9.44 25.12
C SER A 68 13.26 -10.55 24.33
N LEU A 69 12.76 -10.91 23.15
CA LEU A 69 13.37 -11.92 22.29
C LEU A 69 14.73 -11.50 21.72
N LEU A 70 14.94 -10.19 21.51
CA LEU A 70 16.18 -9.63 20.99
C LEU A 70 17.15 -9.19 22.09
N SER A 71 16.73 -9.20 23.36
CA SER A 71 17.57 -8.92 24.53
C SER A 71 18.39 -10.15 24.91
N THR A 72 19.51 -9.90 25.58
CA THR A 72 20.26 -10.95 26.29
C THR A 72 19.98 -10.86 27.79
N PRO A 73 20.29 -11.93 28.62
CA PRO A 73 20.09 -11.85 30.05
C PRO A 73 20.81 -10.69 30.74
N ASP A 74 21.92 -10.26 30.15
CA ASP A 74 22.80 -9.24 30.74
C ASP A 74 22.65 -7.85 30.07
N ALA A 75 21.86 -7.74 29.00
CA ALA A 75 21.71 -6.45 28.27
C ALA A 75 20.34 -6.29 27.60
N PRO A 76 19.66 -5.14 27.80
CA PRO A 76 18.43 -4.83 27.09
C PRO A 76 18.70 -4.67 25.60
N PHE A 77 17.66 -4.84 24.78
CA PHE A 77 17.75 -4.61 23.34
C PHE A 77 17.88 -3.12 23.06
N VAL A 78 19.03 -2.74 22.51
CA VAL A 78 19.35 -1.38 22.12
C VAL A 78 19.78 -1.34 20.66
N ILE A 79 19.53 -0.22 20.00
CA ILE A 79 20.00 0.07 18.64
C ILE A 79 21.11 1.10 18.76
N GLU A 80 22.26 0.82 18.15
CA GLU A 80 23.40 1.73 18.16
C GLU A 80 23.49 2.46 16.81
N ASN A 81 23.58 3.78 16.87
CA ASN A 81 23.84 4.61 15.72
C ASN A 81 24.88 5.67 16.08
N ASN A 82 25.97 5.74 15.34
CA ASN A 82 27.09 6.68 15.56
C ASN A 82 27.65 6.65 16.99
N GLY A 83 27.73 5.45 17.61
CA GLY A 83 28.23 5.28 18.97
C GLY A 83 27.25 5.68 20.08
N VAL A 84 26.04 6.12 19.74
CA VAL A 84 24.96 6.38 20.68
C VAL A 84 24.02 5.18 20.71
N ARG A 85 23.58 4.79 21.91
CA ARG A 85 22.68 3.66 22.14
C ARG A 85 21.28 4.18 22.45
N TYR A 86 20.30 3.64 21.74
CA TYR A 86 18.89 4.00 21.84
C TYR A 86 18.08 2.78 22.30
N SER A 87 17.25 2.97 23.31
CA SER A 87 16.31 1.94 23.76
C SER A 87 15.22 1.75 22.71
N PHE A 88 15.00 0.50 22.29
CA PHE A 88 13.95 0.22 21.32
C PHE A 88 12.56 0.57 21.87
N ILE A 89 12.26 0.18 23.11
CA ILE A 89 10.93 0.37 23.71
C ILE A 89 10.68 1.78 24.27
N ASP A 90 11.73 2.59 24.46
CA ASP A 90 11.57 3.92 25.06
C ASP A 90 11.72 5.04 24.02
N GLU A 91 12.54 4.82 22.98
CA GLU A 91 12.92 5.88 22.06
C GLU A 91 12.51 5.60 20.60
N ILE A 92 12.42 4.33 20.20
CA ILE A 92 12.09 3.96 18.82
C ILE A 92 10.63 3.50 18.71
N ASN A 93 10.16 2.69 19.65
CA ASN A 93 8.79 2.21 19.68
C ASN A 93 8.20 2.27 21.09
N PRO A 94 8.09 3.48 21.67
CA PRO A 94 7.58 3.64 23.03
C PRO A 94 6.14 3.13 23.12
N SER A 95 5.85 2.40 24.20
CA SER A 95 4.47 2.07 24.55
C SER A 95 3.76 3.37 24.97
N GLY A 96 2.56 3.62 24.47
CA GLY A 96 1.75 4.77 24.84
C GLY A 96 1.66 4.89 26.37
N GLY A 97 2.01 6.07 26.89
CA GLY A 97 2.00 6.32 28.33
C GLY A 97 0.58 6.20 28.91
N ASN A 98 0.50 5.96 30.20
CA ASN A 98 -0.69 5.62 30.99
C ASN A 98 -1.93 6.54 30.87
N ASN A 99 -1.92 7.58 30.05
CA ASN A 99 -3.02 8.55 29.94
C ASN A 99 -3.41 8.93 28.50
N THR A 100 -2.87 8.28 27.49
CA THR A 100 -3.26 8.58 26.11
C THR A 100 -3.78 7.31 25.44
N LYS A 101 -5.02 7.37 24.97
CA LYS A 101 -5.61 6.42 24.03
C LYS A 101 -4.91 6.47 22.64
N GLN A 102 -3.70 6.98 22.57
CA GLN A 102 -2.94 7.10 21.33
C GLN A 102 -2.19 5.81 21.06
N GLU A 103 -2.43 5.23 19.91
CA GLU A 103 -1.68 4.10 19.42
C GLU A 103 -0.22 4.47 19.20
N SER A 104 0.67 3.68 19.77
CA SER A 104 2.11 3.87 19.63
C SER A 104 2.72 3.16 18.43
N THR A 105 1.98 2.33 17.73
CA THR A 105 2.52 1.34 16.77
C THR A 105 1.85 1.33 15.41
N GLY A 106 1.68 2.49 14.78
CA GLY A 106 1.24 2.56 13.38
C GLY A 106 2.32 2.22 12.35
N VAL A 107 3.50 1.78 12.77
CA VAL A 107 4.63 1.43 11.89
C VAL A 107 5.11 0.03 12.17
N ILE A 108 5.24 -0.78 11.12
CA ILE A 108 5.87 -2.10 11.22
C ILE A 108 7.39 -1.93 11.24
N THR A 109 8.02 -2.29 12.36
CA THR A 109 9.47 -2.27 12.49
C THR A 109 10.04 -3.63 12.11
N ARG A 110 10.93 -3.63 11.12
CA ARG A 110 11.62 -4.84 10.65
C ARG A 110 13.09 -4.81 11.08
N PHE A 111 13.52 -5.82 11.79
CA PHE A 111 14.93 -6.06 12.10
C PHE A 111 15.54 -7.02 11.09
N THR A 112 16.74 -6.74 10.63
CA THR A 112 17.47 -7.60 9.70
C THR A 112 18.95 -7.66 10.07
N ILE A 113 19.56 -8.84 9.90
CA ILE A 113 21.01 -9.03 10.03
C ILE A 113 21.78 -8.70 8.76
N ARG A 114 21.08 -8.40 7.65
CA ARG A 114 21.74 -7.99 6.41
C ARG A 114 22.26 -6.57 6.56
N GLN A 115 23.55 -6.39 6.34
CA GLN A 115 24.13 -5.06 6.27
C GLN A 115 23.54 -4.31 5.07
N SER A 116 22.97 -3.14 5.31
CA SER A 116 22.70 -2.16 4.28
C SER A 116 24.04 -1.68 3.67
N ASN A 117 23.97 -1.10 2.47
CA ASN A 117 25.12 -0.51 1.82
C ASN A 117 25.89 0.40 2.81
N LYS A 118 27.19 0.17 3.01
CA LYS A 118 28.03 0.97 3.93
C LYS A 118 27.94 2.49 3.73
N LYS A 119 27.56 2.94 2.52
CA LYS A 119 27.36 4.36 2.19
C LYS A 119 26.12 4.99 2.82
N MET A 120 25.22 4.17 3.38
CA MET A 120 23.94 4.57 3.97
C MET A 120 23.85 4.19 5.46
N ALA A 121 24.99 4.06 6.14
CA ALA A 121 25.05 3.59 7.53
C ALA A 121 24.27 4.48 8.51
N ASP A 122 24.13 5.77 8.20
CA ASP A 122 23.45 6.77 9.04
C ASP A 122 21.96 6.93 8.69
N TYR A 123 21.46 6.14 7.74
CA TYR A 123 20.10 6.23 7.25
C TYR A 123 19.31 4.95 7.53
N VAL A 124 18.03 5.13 7.82
CA VAL A 124 17.07 4.04 7.97
C VAL A 124 16.24 3.95 6.70
N LYS A 125 16.09 2.74 6.19
CA LYS A 125 15.20 2.46 5.08
C LYS A 125 13.76 2.40 5.59
N ILE A 126 12.90 3.22 5.01
CA ILE A 126 11.45 3.20 5.24
C ILE A 126 10.79 2.66 3.96
N THR A 127 9.87 1.72 4.13
CA THR A 127 9.00 1.26 3.06
C THR A 127 7.65 1.95 3.20
N ASN A 128 7.31 2.76 2.21
CA ASN A 128 6.03 3.44 2.13
C ASN A 128 4.95 2.48 1.60
N LEU A 129 3.69 2.78 1.89
CA LEU A 129 2.56 2.17 1.20
C LEU A 129 2.64 2.44 -0.30
N SER A 130 2.33 1.45 -1.10
CA SER A 130 2.11 1.69 -2.52
C SER A 130 0.82 2.50 -2.75
N VAL A 131 0.66 3.08 -3.94
CA VAL A 131 -0.61 3.74 -4.32
C VAL A 131 -1.77 2.76 -4.25
N VAL A 132 -1.53 1.49 -4.57
CA VAL A 132 -2.53 0.42 -4.48
C VAL A 132 -2.95 0.20 -3.02
N ASP A 133 -1.99 0.13 -2.09
CA ASP A 133 -2.29 -0.02 -0.67
C ASP A 133 -3.12 1.16 -0.14
N ILE A 134 -2.80 2.38 -0.56
CA ILE A 134 -3.57 3.59 -0.21
C ILE A 134 -5.02 3.45 -0.70
N ILE A 135 -5.22 3.01 -1.95
CA ILE A 135 -6.56 2.81 -2.51
C ILE A 135 -7.33 1.76 -1.72
N LEU A 136 -6.68 0.64 -1.39
CA LEU A 136 -7.31 -0.44 -0.64
C LEU A 136 -7.69 -0.03 0.78
N LEU A 137 -6.83 0.72 1.47
CA LEU A 137 -7.11 1.24 2.81
C LEU A 137 -8.29 2.22 2.81
N LEU A 138 -8.33 3.15 1.85
CA LEU A 138 -9.44 4.09 1.74
C LEU A 138 -10.75 3.38 1.37
N ALA A 139 -10.68 2.35 0.53
CA ALA A 139 -11.84 1.51 0.23
C ALA A 139 -12.35 0.77 1.47
N ASP A 140 -11.43 0.19 2.24
CA ASP A 140 -11.76 -0.54 3.47
C ASP A 140 -12.40 0.39 4.49
N SER A 141 -11.79 1.53 4.79
CA SER A 141 -12.36 2.55 5.67
C SER A 141 -13.74 3.03 5.19
N TYR A 142 -13.91 3.23 3.88
CA TYR A 142 -15.22 3.63 3.35
C TYR A 142 -16.31 2.59 3.64
N TYR A 143 -16.02 1.33 3.33
CA TYR A 143 -17.04 0.28 3.41
C TYR A 143 -17.32 -0.19 4.85
N ASN A 144 -16.35 -0.11 5.74
CA ASN A 144 -16.50 -0.53 7.13
C ASN A 144 -16.97 0.58 8.04
N ASP A 145 -16.51 1.84 7.84
CA ASP A 145 -16.73 2.91 8.81
C ASP A 145 -17.69 3.99 8.27
N VAL A 146 -17.48 4.46 7.04
CA VAL A 146 -18.17 5.64 6.50
C VAL A 146 -19.53 5.28 5.91
N LYS A 147 -19.61 4.19 5.14
CA LYS A 147 -20.82 3.79 4.42
C LYS A 147 -22.00 3.49 5.35
N ILE A 148 -21.73 3.03 6.56
CA ILE A 148 -22.77 2.71 7.56
C ILE A 148 -23.62 3.94 7.86
N ASN A 149 -23.06 5.15 7.68
CA ASN A 149 -23.69 6.43 8.00
C ASN A 149 -24.23 7.20 6.78
N THR A 150 -24.18 6.62 5.57
CA THR A 150 -24.58 7.33 4.35
C THR A 150 -25.72 6.61 3.61
N ASP A 151 -26.83 7.33 3.38
CA ASP A 151 -28.04 6.80 2.74
C ASP A 151 -27.97 6.74 1.20
N SER A 152 -27.02 7.42 0.55
CA SER A 152 -26.94 7.50 -0.91
C SER A 152 -25.74 6.70 -1.46
N VAL A 153 -26.04 5.60 -2.13
CA VAL A 153 -25.02 4.79 -2.82
C VAL A 153 -25.20 4.96 -4.33
N MET A 154 -24.13 5.27 -5.05
CA MET A 154 -24.17 5.31 -6.51
C MET A 154 -24.64 3.99 -7.09
N LEU A 155 -25.56 4.06 -8.05
CA LEU A 155 -25.98 2.88 -8.78
C LEU A 155 -24.89 2.43 -9.76
N ASN A 156 -24.82 1.14 -10.04
CA ASN A 156 -23.89 0.61 -11.03
C ASN A 156 -24.04 1.25 -12.43
N THR A 157 -25.25 1.67 -12.80
CA THR A 157 -25.50 2.44 -14.04
C THR A 157 -24.81 3.79 -14.05
N ASP A 158 -24.79 4.50 -12.94
CA ASP A 158 -24.13 5.82 -12.84
C ASP A 158 -22.60 5.67 -12.87
N ILE A 159 -22.10 4.61 -12.24
CA ILE A 159 -20.69 4.21 -12.32
C ILE A 159 -20.32 3.92 -13.78
N ASP A 160 -21.10 3.09 -14.48
CA ASP A 160 -20.84 2.73 -15.88
C ASP A 160 -20.90 3.94 -16.84
N ASN A 161 -21.79 4.89 -16.61
CA ASN A 161 -21.84 6.14 -17.38
C ASN A 161 -20.56 6.97 -17.17
N SER A 162 -20.10 7.13 -15.94
CA SER A 162 -18.86 7.84 -15.63
C SER A 162 -17.64 7.13 -16.25
N LEU A 163 -17.60 5.82 -16.19
CA LEU A 163 -16.52 5.01 -16.76
C LEU A 163 -16.48 5.11 -18.30
N SER A 164 -17.63 5.17 -18.95
CA SER A 164 -17.71 5.30 -20.42
C SER A 164 -17.11 6.61 -20.88
N GLN A 165 -17.41 7.71 -20.19
CA GLN A 165 -16.82 9.03 -20.47
C GLN A 165 -15.28 9.00 -20.27
N MET A 166 -14.80 8.37 -19.20
CA MET A 166 -13.37 8.25 -18.95
C MET A 166 -12.66 7.44 -20.03
N LYS A 167 -13.25 6.35 -20.49
CA LYS A 167 -12.70 5.54 -21.56
C LYS A 167 -12.49 6.32 -22.84
N GLU A 168 -13.46 7.15 -23.23
CA GLU A 168 -13.35 8.01 -24.43
C GLU A 168 -12.22 9.02 -24.29
N LEU A 169 -12.08 9.65 -23.11
CA LEU A 169 -11.06 10.67 -22.85
C LEU A 169 -9.63 10.13 -22.91
N TRP A 170 -9.40 8.86 -22.52
CA TRP A 170 -8.07 8.30 -22.34
C TRP A 170 -7.67 7.28 -23.41
N SER A 171 -8.61 6.77 -24.20
CA SER A 171 -8.32 5.82 -25.28
C SER A 171 -7.44 6.47 -26.37
N GLY A 172 -6.41 5.72 -26.81
CA GLY A 172 -5.52 6.16 -27.89
C GLY A 172 -4.41 7.13 -27.49
N LYS A 173 -4.26 7.47 -26.20
CA LYS A 173 -3.13 8.27 -25.69
C LYS A 173 -1.88 7.40 -25.49
N SER A 174 -0.73 8.04 -25.36
CA SER A 174 0.51 7.34 -24.95
C SER A 174 0.49 7.09 -23.45
N PRO A 175 1.11 5.99 -22.95
CA PRO A 175 1.22 5.73 -21.53
C PRO A 175 1.85 6.91 -20.80
N ALA A 176 1.25 7.33 -19.70
CA ALA A 176 1.71 8.44 -18.87
C ALA A 176 2.66 7.98 -17.76
N HIS A 177 2.51 6.73 -17.30
CA HIS A 177 3.28 6.16 -16.18
C HIS A 177 3.17 4.64 -16.12
N ASN A 178 4.01 4.04 -15.26
CA ASN A 178 3.97 2.61 -14.90
C ASN A 178 3.73 2.39 -13.39
N ILE A 179 3.21 3.41 -12.68
CA ILE A 179 3.04 3.38 -11.22
C ILE A 179 1.88 2.47 -10.83
N ILE A 180 0.77 2.57 -11.58
CA ILE A 180 -0.37 1.66 -11.47
C ILE A 180 -0.54 0.95 -12.79
N THR A 181 -0.58 -0.35 -12.78
CA THR A 181 -0.68 -1.21 -13.95
C THR A 181 -2.06 -1.83 -14.11
N GLU A 182 -2.32 -2.45 -15.26
CA GLU A 182 -3.52 -3.25 -15.50
C GLU A 182 -3.69 -4.33 -14.42
N ASP A 183 -2.59 -4.99 -14.03
CA ASP A 183 -2.60 -6.05 -13.02
C ASP A 183 -3.00 -5.52 -11.64
N ASP A 184 -2.57 -4.31 -11.29
CA ASP A 184 -2.91 -3.68 -10.02
C ASP A 184 -4.41 -3.33 -9.93
N ILE A 185 -5.01 -2.85 -11.02
CA ILE A 185 -6.47 -2.63 -11.06
C ILE A 185 -7.23 -3.94 -10.87
N ARG A 186 -6.76 -5.04 -11.47
CA ARG A 186 -7.37 -6.35 -11.28
C ARG A 186 -7.21 -6.85 -9.83
N ASP A 187 -6.07 -6.58 -9.21
CA ASP A 187 -5.83 -6.90 -7.80
C ASP A 187 -6.76 -6.11 -6.87
N ILE A 188 -6.99 -4.81 -7.15
CA ILE A 188 -7.97 -3.99 -6.44
C ILE A 188 -9.38 -4.58 -6.61
N CYS A 189 -9.77 -4.96 -7.83
CA CYS A 189 -11.10 -5.54 -8.09
C CYS A 189 -11.30 -6.89 -7.37
N ASP A 190 -10.27 -7.74 -7.34
CA ASP A 190 -10.32 -9.00 -6.62
C ASP A 190 -10.47 -8.73 -5.10
N TYR A 191 -9.75 -7.78 -4.54
CA TYR A 191 -9.89 -7.38 -3.14
C TYR A 191 -11.31 -6.89 -2.81
N LEU A 192 -11.85 -6.00 -3.64
CA LEU A 192 -13.21 -5.49 -3.46
C LEU A 192 -14.25 -6.62 -3.50
N ASN A 193 -14.06 -7.61 -4.38
CA ASN A 193 -14.98 -8.74 -4.53
C ASN A 193 -14.82 -9.77 -3.41
N ASP A 194 -13.59 -10.14 -3.06
CA ASP A 194 -13.31 -11.30 -2.21
C ASP A 194 -13.25 -10.93 -0.72
N ILE A 195 -12.82 -9.72 -0.39
CA ILE A 195 -12.65 -9.25 0.99
C ILE A 195 -13.80 -8.36 1.43
N ILE A 196 -14.10 -7.28 0.68
CA ILE A 196 -15.21 -6.38 1.01
C ILE A 196 -16.56 -7.00 0.62
N GLY A 197 -16.60 -7.80 -0.44
CA GLY A 197 -17.73 -8.63 -0.83
C GLY A 197 -18.99 -7.83 -1.13
N ASN A 198 -20.09 -8.22 -0.51
CA ASN A 198 -21.42 -7.64 -0.77
C ASN A 198 -21.50 -6.13 -0.51
N ASN A 199 -20.68 -5.60 0.37
CA ASN A 199 -20.64 -4.16 0.65
C ASN A 199 -20.19 -3.36 -0.59
N ALA A 200 -19.30 -3.90 -1.41
CA ALA A 200 -18.82 -3.32 -2.65
C ALA A 200 -19.61 -3.76 -3.90
N ALA A 201 -20.79 -4.37 -3.74
CA ALA A 201 -21.53 -5.02 -4.85
C ALA A 201 -21.77 -4.11 -6.05
N ASN A 202 -22.00 -2.81 -5.86
CA ASN A 202 -22.28 -1.89 -6.97
C ASN A 202 -21.04 -1.68 -7.86
N ILE A 203 -19.87 -1.44 -7.26
CA ILE A 203 -18.63 -1.29 -8.00
C ILE A 203 -18.19 -2.63 -8.62
N CYS A 204 -18.36 -3.74 -7.91
CA CYS A 204 -18.01 -5.08 -8.40
C CYS A 204 -18.89 -5.53 -9.58
N LYS A 205 -20.18 -5.14 -9.61
CA LYS A 205 -21.11 -5.45 -10.70
C LYS A 205 -21.02 -4.47 -11.87
N SER A 206 -20.34 -3.33 -11.70
CA SER A 206 -20.08 -2.38 -12.76
C SER A 206 -18.97 -2.88 -13.71
N ASN A 207 -18.76 -2.16 -14.80
CA ASN A 207 -17.65 -2.44 -15.72
C ASN A 207 -16.31 -1.81 -15.26
N PHE A 208 -16.15 -1.44 -13.98
CA PHE A 208 -14.97 -0.74 -13.47
C PHE A 208 -13.68 -1.44 -13.88
N CYS A 209 -13.49 -2.69 -13.51
CA CYS A 209 -12.28 -3.44 -13.82
C CYS A 209 -12.02 -3.54 -15.34
N LYS A 210 -13.08 -3.84 -16.09
CA LYS A 210 -13.00 -4.04 -17.55
C LYS A 210 -12.62 -2.76 -18.30
N ILE A 211 -13.07 -1.60 -17.80
CA ILE A 211 -12.83 -0.31 -18.47
C ILE A 211 -11.51 0.30 -17.97
N ILE A 212 -11.25 0.29 -16.66
CA ILE A 212 -10.11 1.01 -16.08
C ILE A 212 -8.80 0.25 -16.27
N ALA A 213 -8.80 -1.08 -16.13
CA ALA A 213 -7.56 -1.86 -16.24
C ALA A 213 -6.76 -1.56 -17.52
N PRO A 214 -7.36 -1.54 -18.73
CA PRO A 214 -6.61 -1.26 -19.95
C PRO A 214 -6.19 0.21 -20.13
N ILE A 215 -6.79 1.15 -19.40
CA ILE A 215 -6.52 2.59 -19.60
C ILE A 215 -5.73 3.24 -18.48
N ILE A 216 -5.56 2.59 -17.34
CA ILE A 216 -4.98 3.22 -16.14
C ILE A 216 -3.60 3.81 -16.37
N SER A 217 -2.73 3.13 -17.11
CA SER A 217 -1.38 3.61 -17.43
C SER A 217 -1.35 4.88 -18.28
N TYR A 218 -2.47 5.23 -18.92
CA TYR A 218 -2.61 6.45 -19.73
C TYR A 218 -3.15 7.63 -18.92
N VAL A 219 -3.63 7.40 -17.71
CA VAL A 219 -4.26 8.41 -16.85
C VAL A 219 -3.22 9.06 -15.95
N ALA A 220 -3.01 10.36 -16.09
CA ALA A 220 -2.11 11.10 -15.20
C ALA A 220 -2.61 11.07 -13.75
N SER A 221 -1.68 11.09 -12.79
CA SER A 221 -1.96 10.98 -11.35
C SER A 221 -2.97 12.01 -10.83
N ASP A 222 -2.99 13.20 -11.41
CA ASP A 222 -3.92 14.27 -11.02
C ASP A 222 -5.39 13.92 -11.32
N ASN A 223 -5.63 12.92 -12.16
CA ASN A 223 -6.97 12.43 -12.52
C ASN A 223 -7.36 11.12 -11.82
N TRP A 224 -6.47 10.53 -11.02
CA TRP A 224 -6.79 9.27 -10.34
C TRP A 224 -7.94 9.38 -9.37
N VAL A 225 -8.13 10.54 -8.73
CA VAL A 225 -9.27 10.78 -7.84
C VAL A 225 -10.61 10.60 -8.54
N ASN A 226 -10.70 10.94 -9.82
CA ASN A 226 -11.93 10.77 -10.61
C ASN A 226 -12.26 9.29 -10.86
N ILE A 227 -11.23 8.45 -10.95
CA ILE A 227 -11.36 7.01 -11.13
C ILE A 227 -11.65 6.31 -9.81
N PHE A 228 -10.73 6.47 -8.86
CA PHE A 228 -10.79 5.73 -7.60
C PHE A 228 -11.86 6.27 -6.65
N GLY A 229 -12.25 7.55 -6.80
CA GLY A 229 -13.40 8.11 -6.12
C GLY A 229 -14.69 7.32 -6.32
N LEU A 230 -14.84 6.63 -7.45
CA LEU A 230 -15.99 5.75 -7.70
C LEU A 230 -16.05 4.58 -6.71
N ILE A 231 -14.91 4.11 -6.21
CA ILE A 231 -14.85 3.00 -5.24
C ILE A 231 -15.53 3.40 -3.92
N TRP A 232 -15.30 4.63 -3.47
CA TRP A 232 -15.89 5.17 -2.22
C TRP A 232 -16.98 6.21 -2.49
N ASN A 233 -17.76 5.97 -3.56
CA ASN A 233 -18.97 6.74 -3.87
C ASN A 233 -18.73 8.26 -3.98
N ASN A 234 -17.57 8.67 -4.44
CA ASN A 234 -17.13 10.07 -4.52
C ASN A 234 -17.23 10.82 -3.19
N ASN A 235 -17.06 10.12 -2.06
CA ASN A 235 -17.04 10.76 -0.75
C ASN A 235 -16.02 11.92 -0.75
N PRO A 236 -16.46 13.15 -0.43
CA PRO A 236 -15.61 14.34 -0.58
C PRO A 236 -14.41 14.36 0.34
N GLU A 237 -14.51 13.80 1.54
CA GLU A 237 -13.41 13.72 2.50
C GLU A 237 -12.35 12.73 2.04
N LEU A 238 -12.76 11.54 1.59
CA LEU A 238 -11.84 10.55 1.05
C LEU A 238 -11.21 11.01 -0.26
N ASN A 239 -11.96 11.70 -1.13
CA ASN A 239 -11.40 12.31 -2.35
C ASN A 239 -10.32 13.35 -2.01
N ARG A 240 -10.58 14.21 -1.02
CA ARG A 240 -9.61 15.22 -0.56
C ARG A 240 -8.38 14.54 0.03
N LEU A 241 -8.57 13.54 0.90
CA LEU A 241 -7.49 12.80 1.53
C LEU A 241 -6.64 12.08 0.47
N PHE A 242 -7.26 11.33 -0.43
CA PHE A 242 -6.58 10.65 -1.52
C PHE A 242 -5.75 11.61 -2.37
N SER A 243 -6.35 12.75 -2.79
CA SER A 243 -5.65 13.76 -3.59
C SER A 243 -4.45 14.36 -2.84
N THR A 244 -4.59 14.62 -1.55
CA THR A 244 -3.49 15.13 -0.71
C THR A 244 -2.33 14.13 -0.67
N LEU A 245 -2.63 12.86 -0.42
CA LEU A 245 -1.63 11.80 -0.36
C LEU A 245 -0.92 11.58 -1.69
N ILE A 246 -1.66 11.53 -2.78
CA ILE A 246 -1.07 11.38 -4.11
C ILE A 246 -0.16 12.56 -4.45
N ASN A 247 -0.53 13.79 -4.08
CA ASN A 247 0.30 14.96 -4.27
C ASN A 247 1.61 14.91 -3.45
N GLU A 248 1.54 14.45 -2.21
CA GLU A 248 2.74 14.25 -1.39
C GLU A 248 3.60 13.11 -1.94
N TYR A 249 2.97 12.01 -2.34
CA TYR A 249 3.69 10.86 -2.91
C TYR A 249 4.37 11.19 -4.23
N LYS A 250 3.76 12.08 -5.03
CA LYS A 250 4.37 12.61 -6.26
C LYS A 250 5.71 13.33 -6.00
N LYS A 251 5.88 13.99 -4.84
CA LYS A 251 7.15 14.61 -4.44
C LYS A 251 8.27 13.58 -4.22
N LEU A 252 7.92 12.34 -3.92
CA LEU A 252 8.84 11.20 -3.76
C LEU A 252 8.98 10.38 -5.05
N ASP A 253 8.52 10.89 -6.17
CA ASP A 253 8.47 10.15 -7.45
C ASP A 253 7.81 8.77 -7.33
N PHE A 254 6.79 8.68 -6.47
CA PHE A 254 6.07 7.44 -6.13
C PHE A 254 6.97 6.29 -5.65
N SER A 255 8.12 6.62 -5.04
CA SER A 255 9.03 5.62 -4.51
C SER A 255 8.44 4.93 -3.28
N THR A 256 8.35 3.61 -3.32
CA THR A 256 7.95 2.80 -2.17
C THR A 256 9.08 2.61 -1.15
N GLU A 257 10.31 2.96 -1.50
CA GLU A 257 11.47 2.86 -0.61
C GLU A 257 12.15 4.22 -0.50
N VAL A 258 12.26 4.74 0.70
CA VAL A 258 12.97 5.98 1.00
C VAL A 258 13.97 5.77 2.14
N TYR A 259 15.02 6.55 2.13
CA TYR A 259 16.03 6.53 3.17
C TYR A 259 15.93 7.84 3.95
N VAL A 260 15.78 7.74 5.25
CA VAL A 260 15.68 8.87 6.17
C VAL A 260 16.82 8.83 7.19
N PRO A 261 17.31 9.97 7.68
CA PRO A 261 18.25 9.98 8.79
C PRO A 261 17.70 9.22 10.00
N PHE A 262 18.60 8.63 10.79
CA PHE A 262 18.20 7.84 11.95
C PHE A 262 17.31 8.63 12.93
N ASP A 263 17.55 9.93 13.07
CA ASP A 263 16.75 10.79 13.95
C ASP A 263 15.25 10.81 13.60
N ALA A 264 14.90 10.54 12.35
CA ALA A 264 13.51 10.52 11.92
C ALA A 264 12.69 9.36 12.53
N VAL A 265 13.36 8.29 12.95
CA VAL A 265 12.69 7.12 13.60
C VAL A 265 12.65 7.23 15.11
N LEU A 266 13.33 8.22 15.71
CA LEU A 266 13.25 8.48 17.13
C LEU A 266 11.92 9.15 17.45
N ARG A 267 11.19 8.58 18.38
CA ARG A 267 9.85 9.05 18.76
C ARG A 267 9.90 9.90 20.01
N ASP A 268 9.09 10.94 19.99
CA ASP A 268 8.90 11.81 21.15
C ASP A 268 7.54 11.52 21.77
N LYS A 269 7.54 10.93 22.98
CA LYS A 269 6.38 10.72 23.88
C LYS A 269 5.07 10.29 23.20
N GLY A 270 5.12 9.25 22.37
CA GLY A 270 3.91 8.65 21.80
C GLY A 270 3.52 9.17 20.42
N THR A 271 4.29 10.04 19.80
CA THR A 271 4.16 10.32 18.39
C THR A 271 4.84 9.22 17.56
N LEU A 272 4.25 8.87 16.43
CA LEU A 272 4.72 7.75 15.63
C LEU A 272 6.02 8.03 14.89
N LEU A 273 6.22 9.28 14.50
CA LEU A 273 7.48 9.84 13.99
C LEU A 273 7.54 11.31 14.41
N LYS A 274 8.70 11.95 14.42
CA LYS A 274 8.83 13.38 14.69
C LYS A 274 8.06 14.17 13.63
N ILE A 275 7.05 14.92 14.07
CA ILE A 275 6.14 15.67 13.19
C ILE A 275 6.91 16.64 12.29
N ASP A 276 7.91 17.33 12.83
CA ASP A 276 8.78 18.27 12.10
C ASP A 276 9.49 17.62 10.91
N TRP A 277 9.74 16.34 11.00
CA TRP A 277 10.34 15.55 9.92
C TRP A 277 9.32 15.14 8.86
N LEU A 278 8.09 14.84 9.27
CA LEU A 278 7.00 14.47 8.37
C LEU A 278 6.58 15.63 7.48
N ASP A 279 6.56 16.84 8.02
CA ASP A 279 6.31 18.07 7.25
C ASP A 279 7.37 18.29 6.16
N SER A 280 8.59 17.78 6.36
CA SER A 280 9.70 17.95 5.43
C SER A 280 9.89 16.79 4.45
N VAL A 281 9.43 15.56 4.80
CA VAL A 281 9.71 14.35 4.00
C VAL A 281 8.48 13.79 3.30
N CYS A 282 7.34 13.65 3.95
CA CYS A 282 6.03 13.40 3.31
C CYS A 282 4.89 13.23 4.33
N GLY A 283 3.70 13.73 3.98
CA GLY A 283 2.47 13.50 4.74
C GLY A 283 1.97 12.05 4.75
N ILE A 284 2.52 11.17 3.93
CA ILE A 284 2.06 9.79 3.74
C ILE A 284 2.28 8.91 4.99
N CYS A 285 3.37 9.13 5.71
CA CYS A 285 3.61 8.40 6.95
C CYS A 285 2.58 8.70 8.05
N LEU A 286 1.84 9.81 7.96
CA LEU A 286 0.82 10.20 8.94
C LEU A 286 -0.46 9.37 8.82
N LEU A 287 -0.76 8.80 7.66
CA LEU A 287 -1.96 7.98 7.48
C LEU A 287 -1.93 6.64 8.19
N TYR A 288 -0.75 6.07 8.35
CA TYR A 288 -0.60 4.83 9.11
C TYR A 288 -0.82 5.01 10.61
N THR A 289 -0.99 6.23 11.05
CA THR A 289 -0.95 6.58 12.46
C THR A 289 -2.27 7.05 13.01
N SER A 290 -3.24 7.35 12.14
CA SER A 290 -4.54 7.81 12.59
C SER A 290 -5.60 6.76 12.34
N ASP A 291 -6.22 6.35 13.41
CA ASP A 291 -7.61 5.92 13.55
C ASP A 291 -8.09 4.62 12.86
N ALA A 292 -7.35 3.96 12.02
CA ALA A 292 -7.80 2.69 11.42
C ALA A 292 -7.80 1.49 12.38
N ALA A 293 -7.34 1.69 13.61
CA ALA A 293 -7.23 0.62 14.60
C ALA A 293 -7.97 0.91 15.92
N ASP A 294 -8.69 2.02 16.03
CA ASP A 294 -9.33 2.44 17.28
C ASP A 294 -10.82 2.04 17.41
N ASP A 295 -11.41 1.45 16.36
CA ASP A 295 -12.82 0.99 16.37
C ASP A 295 -12.92 -0.53 16.18
N GLY A 296 -12.33 -1.26 17.12
CA GLY A 296 -12.52 -2.69 17.28
C GLY A 296 -13.21 -2.99 18.62
#